data_1a61a971f18cfd63032edd77b8b44fe6
#
_entry.id   1a61a971f18cfd63032edd77b8b44fe6
#
_cell.length_a   1.000
_cell.length_b   1.000
_cell.length_c   1.000
_cell.angle_alpha   90.00
_cell.angle_beta   90.00
_cell.angle_gamma   90.00
#
_symmetry.space_group_name_H-M   'P 1'
#
loop_
_entity.id
_entity.type
_entity.pdbx_description
1 polymer ?
#
loop_
_entity_poly.entity_id
_entity_poly.type
_entity_poly.pdbx_seq_one_letter_code
_entity_poly.pdbx_strand_id
1 'polypeptide(L)'
;MRNAPHPTICRRSFIAMAAGAAFTPLLTWAATEVPALLDHVLLGCNDLDRGIDFVEQHTGVRATFGGVHPGRGTRNALLSLGERRYLEVIAPDPKQDRIEQFAQKQVALLKQLSSPRLIGWAAHPGDLEKFSAHLREAGISFDGPRPGSRQRPDGKLLQWKTLNLKDDKDGLLPFFIEWSASSLHPSADAPKGCKITNFGAVTPNANELTKIVTQLQLDLPVLFRDNPALQATIVGPKGELTI
;
A
#
# COMPACT_ATOMS: atom_id res chain seq x y z
N MET A 1 -80.94 42.63 -21.52
CA MET A 1 -80.31 41.35 -21.67
C MET A 1 -78.84 41.62 -21.95
N ARG A 2 -77.96 41.40 -20.96
CA ARG A 2 -76.51 41.66 -21.11
C ARG A 2 -75.79 40.36 -20.95
N ASN A 3 -75.07 39.99 -22.00
CA ASN A 3 -74.17 38.78 -22.04
C ASN A 3 -72.90 39.07 -21.24
N ALA A 4 -72.56 38.19 -20.31
CA ALA A 4 -71.30 38.20 -19.58
C ALA A 4 -70.24 37.37 -20.37
N PRO A 5 -68.97 37.80 -20.37
CA PRO A 5 -67.92 37.05 -21.08
C PRO A 5 -67.30 35.93 -20.20
N HIS A 6 -66.99 34.79 -20.80
CA HIS A 6 -66.31 33.63 -20.22
C HIS A 6 -64.81 33.93 -19.98
N PRO A 7 -64.22 33.44 -18.90
CA PRO A 7 -62.79 33.61 -18.68
C PRO A 7 -61.98 32.55 -19.46
N THR A 8 -60.96 33.04 -20.15
CA THR A 8 -59.96 32.23 -20.90
C THR A 8 -58.97 31.62 -19.93
N ILE A 9 -58.88 30.28 -19.88
CA ILE A 9 -57.91 29.53 -19.08
C ILE A 9 -56.59 29.49 -19.79
N CYS A 10 -55.55 30.15 -19.26
CA CYS A 10 -54.19 30.13 -19.73
C CYS A 10 -53.50 28.83 -19.27
N ARG A 11 -53.22 27.90 -20.16
CA ARG A 11 -52.43 26.69 -19.92
C ARG A 11 -50.94 27.08 -19.79
N ARG A 12 -50.42 27.09 -18.58
CA ARG A 12 -48.99 27.16 -18.29
C ARG A 12 -48.38 25.74 -18.48
N SER A 13 -47.60 25.56 -19.52
CA SER A 13 -46.79 24.35 -19.75
C SER A 13 -45.63 24.37 -18.75
N PHE A 14 -45.60 23.39 -17.82
CA PHE A 14 -44.46 23.10 -17.00
C PHE A 14 -43.51 22.23 -17.79
N ILE A 15 -42.34 22.78 -18.14
CA ILE A 15 -41.19 21.98 -18.65
C ILE A 15 -40.48 21.39 -17.43
N ALA A 16 -40.65 20.09 -17.22
CA ALA A 16 -39.87 19.37 -16.21
C ALA A 16 -38.47 19.14 -16.78
N MET A 17 -37.48 19.85 -16.27
CA MET A 17 -36.07 19.51 -16.48
C MET A 17 -35.75 18.25 -15.67
N ALA A 18 -35.60 17.14 -16.35
CA ALA A 18 -34.99 15.92 -15.77
C ALA A 18 -33.49 16.14 -15.64
N ALA A 19 -33.00 16.39 -14.43
CA ALA A 19 -31.58 16.34 -14.13
C ALA A 19 -31.13 14.88 -14.17
N GLY A 20 -30.50 14.49 -15.28
CA GLY A 20 -29.85 13.21 -15.40
C GLY A 20 -28.62 13.17 -14.47
N ALA A 21 -28.72 12.48 -13.35
CA ALA A 21 -27.56 12.12 -12.55
C ALA A 21 -26.70 11.14 -13.37
N ALA A 22 -25.55 11.63 -13.86
CA ALA A 22 -24.54 10.77 -14.45
C ALA A 22 -23.99 9.85 -13.35
N PHE A 23 -24.47 8.63 -13.29
CA PHE A 23 -23.86 7.54 -12.54
C PHE A 23 -22.53 7.20 -13.23
N THR A 24 -21.43 7.75 -12.75
CA THR A 24 -20.11 7.18 -13.01
C THR A 24 -20.06 5.83 -12.28
N PRO A 25 -19.91 4.69 -12.99
CA PRO A 25 -19.74 3.43 -12.31
C PRO A 25 -18.45 3.51 -11.50
N LEU A 26 -18.57 3.47 -10.19
CA LEU A 26 -17.47 3.10 -9.32
C LEU A 26 -17.07 1.70 -9.76
N LEU A 27 -15.96 1.57 -10.48
CA LEU A 27 -15.32 0.28 -10.72
C LEU A 27 -14.92 -0.25 -9.34
N THR A 28 -15.84 -1.00 -8.73
CA THR A 28 -15.54 -1.78 -7.54
C THR A 28 -14.60 -2.90 -7.96
N TRP A 29 -13.52 -3.06 -7.24
CA TRP A 29 -12.72 -4.28 -7.31
C TRP A 29 -13.66 -5.46 -7.10
N ALA A 30 -13.74 -6.38 -8.08
CA ALA A 30 -14.47 -7.60 -7.89
C ALA A 30 -13.72 -8.44 -6.84
N ALA A 31 -14.43 -8.85 -5.79
CA ALA A 31 -14.04 -9.77 -4.71
C ALA A 31 -12.56 -9.77 -4.30
N THR A 32 -12.33 -9.57 -3.01
CA THR A 32 -11.09 -9.69 -2.21
C THR A 32 -9.92 -10.36 -2.93
N GLU A 33 -9.09 -9.57 -3.62
CA GLU A 33 -7.87 -10.05 -4.26
C GLU A 33 -6.67 -9.48 -3.52
N VAL A 34 -6.00 -10.35 -2.78
CA VAL A 34 -4.73 -10.04 -2.11
C VAL A 34 -3.69 -10.96 -2.66
N PRO A 35 -2.59 -10.46 -3.26
CA PRO A 35 -1.55 -11.28 -3.84
C PRO A 35 -1.06 -12.37 -2.89
N ALA A 36 -0.93 -13.59 -3.41
CA ALA A 36 -0.53 -14.75 -2.62
C ALA A 36 0.83 -14.54 -1.94
N LEU A 37 1.76 -13.88 -2.64
CA LEU A 37 3.12 -13.61 -2.16
C LEU A 37 3.26 -12.29 -1.40
N LEU A 38 2.16 -11.58 -1.09
CA LEU A 38 2.23 -10.37 -0.29
C LEU A 38 2.78 -10.67 1.11
N ASP A 39 3.91 -10.06 1.45
CA ASP A 39 4.50 -10.09 2.80
C ASP A 39 4.02 -8.90 3.63
N HIS A 40 4.24 -7.68 3.14
CA HIS A 40 3.77 -6.48 3.82
C HIS A 40 3.59 -5.29 2.88
N VAL A 41 2.79 -4.34 3.35
CA VAL A 41 2.59 -3.06 2.68
C VAL A 41 3.22 -1.95 3.51
N LEU A 42 3.81 -0.94 2.84
CA LEU A 42 4.48 0.20 3.49
C LEU A 42 3.58 1.43 3.43
N LEU A 43 3.11 1.87 4.59
CA LEU A 43 2.41 3.14 4.78
C LEU A 43 3.43 4.22 5.18
N GLY A 44 3.83 5.04 4.22
CA GLY A 44 4.73 6.17 4.48
C GLY A 44 4.00 7.33 5.16
N CYS A 45 4.67 7.97 6.10
CA CYS A 45 4.21 9.21 6.75
C CYS A 45 5.40 10.09 7.13
N ASN A 46 5.16 11.38 7.35
CA ASN A 46 6.20 12.32 7.76
C ASN A 46 6.51 12.28 9.27
N ASP A 47 5.60 11.72 10.05
CA ASP A 47 5.71 11.51 11.48
C ASP A 47 5.11 10.17 11.87
N LEU A 48 5.84 9.38 12.68
CA LEU A 48 5.44 8.01 12.99
C LEU A 48 4.19 7.97 13.87
N ASP A 49 4.09 8.87 14.87
CA ASP A 49 2.97 8.87 15.79
C ASP A 49 1.68 9.27 15.07
N ARG A 50 1.74 10.24 14.15
CA ARG A 50 0.64 10.57 13.26
C ARG A 50 0.22 9.41 12.37
N GLY A 51 1.18 8.64 11.84
CA GLY A 51 0.88 7.45 11.05
C GLY A 51 0.18 6.35 11.87
N ILE A 52 0.64 6.14 13.11
CA ILE A 52 0.02 5.21 14.06
C ILE A 52 -1.40 5.65 14.39
N ASP A 53 -1.60 6.92 14.73
CA ASP A 53 -2.92 7.48 15.07
C ASP A 53 -3.88 7.39 13.89
N PHE A 54 -3.41 7.65 12.68
CA PHE A 54 -4.20 7.50 11.45
C PHE A 54 -4.72 6.07 11.28
N VAL A 55 -3.87 5.07 11.44
CA VAL A 55 -4.27 3.65 11.34
C VAL A 55 -5.27 3.29 12.44
N GLU A 56 -5.02 3.67 13.69
CA GLU A 56 -5.90 3.38 14.83
C GLU A 56 -7.27 4.04 14.69
N GLN A 57 -7.33 5.28 14.22
CA GLN A 57 -8.58 6.02 14.02
C GLN A 57 -9.54 5.29 13.06
N HIS A 58 -9.01 4.69 12.00
CA HIS A 58 -9.80 4.02 10.97
C HIS A 58 -10.09 2.56 11.31
N THR A 59 -9.10 1.83 11.83
CA THR A 59 -9.20 0.39 12.05
C THR A 59 -9.60 0.00 13.47
N GLY A 60 -9.34 0.88 14.45
CA GLY A 60 -9.51 0.58 15.88
C GLY A 60 -8.37 -0.22 16.49
N VAL A 61 -7.28 -0.46 15.75
CA VAL A 61 -6.10 -1.18 16.25
C VAL A 61 -4.86 -0.31 16.12
N ARG A 62 -4.17 -0.12 17.24
CA ARG A 62 -2.95 0.68 17.31
C ARG A 62 -1.74 -0.13 16.87
N ALA A 63 -0.99 0.35 15.87
CA ALA A 63 0.30 -0.23 15.49
C ALA A 63 1.33 -0.03 16.61
N THR A 64 2.18 -1.03 16.84
CA THR A 64 3.22 -0.97 17.88
C THR A 64 4.58 -0.67 17.28
N PHE A 65 5.38 0.14 17.97
CA PHE A 65 6.74 0.46 17.57
C PHE A 65 7.55 -0.80 17.27
N GLY A 66 8.05 -0.90 16.07
CA GLY A 66 8.81 -2.04 15.57
C GLY A 66 10.32 -1.89 15.73
N GLY A 67 10.83 -0.65 15.64
CA GLY A 67 12.25 -0.35 15.78
C GLY A 67 12.74 0.73 14.81
N VAL A 68 14.06 0.88 14.79
CA VAL A 68 14.78 1.79 13.90
C VAL A 68 15.50 1.01 12.80
N HIS A 69 15.73 1.64 11.67
CA HIS A 69 16.55 1.09 10.59
C HIS A 69 17.89 1.81 10.56
N PRO A 70 18.94 1.27 11.18
CA PRO A 70 20.25 1.93 11.27
C PRO A 70 20.80 2.28 9.89
N GLY A 71 21.29 3.51 9.72
CA GLY A 71 21.82 4.01 8.46
C GLY A 71 20.76 4.37 7.40
N ARG A 72 19.51 3.92 7.58
CA ARG A 72 18.41 4.24 6.64
C ARG A 72 17.66 5.51 7.00
N GLY A 73 17.86 6.08 8.19
CA GLY A 73 17.19 7.30 8.63
C GLY A 73 15.68 7.16 8.81
N THR A 74 15.20 5.93 9.03
CA THR A 74 13.77 5.63 9.21
C THR A 74 13.54 4.80 10.48
N ARG A 75 12.31 4.89 11.00
CA ARG A 75 11.76 4.08 12.08
C ARG A 75 10.36 3.62 11.69
N ASN A 76 9.87 2.55 12.32
CA ASN A 76 8.58 1.97 11.96
C ASN A 76 7.72 1.57 13.15
N ALA A 77 6.43 1.36 12.85
CA ALA A 77 5.48 0.65 13.68
C ALA A 77 4.76 -0.42 12.85
N LEU A 78 4.35 -1.50 13.50
CA LEU A 78 3.86 -2.70 12.86
C LEU A 78 2.45 -3.04 13.33
N LEU A 79 1.63 -3.54 12.40
CA LEU A 79 0.29 -4.04 12.64
C LEU A 79 0.08 -5.33 11.85
N SER A 80 -0.34 -6.42 12.48
CA SER A 80 -0.62 -7.68 11.80
C SER A 80 -1.86 -7.56 10.90
N LEU A 81 -1.75 -8.02 9.67
CA LEU A 81 -2.84 -8.11 8.70
C LEU A 81 -3.27 -9.56 8.43
N GLY A 82 -2.93 -10.47 9.33
CA GLY A 82 -3.16 -11.89 9.22
C GLY A 82 -1.88 -12.70 9.17
N GLU A 83 -2.00 -13.97 8.84
CA GLU A 83 -0.85 -14.87 8.77
C GLU A 83 0.14 -14.41 7.70
N ARG A 84 1.42 -14.25 8.10
CA ARG A 84 2.53 -13.81 7.24
C ARG A 84 2.27 -12.53 6.44
N ARG A 85 1.42 -11.62 6.97
CA ARG A 85 1.14 -10.32 6.38
C ARG A 85 1.11 -9.24 7.45
N TYR A 86 1.70 -8.08 7.17
CA TYR A 86 1.61 -6.94 8.09
C TYR A 86 1.62 -5.60 7.36
N LEU A 87 1.15 -4.58 8.07
CA LEU A 87 1.31 -3.18 7.70
C LEU A 87 2.57 -2.65 8.40
N GLU A 88 3.47 -2.06 7.65
CA GLU A 88 4.59 -1.29 8.15
C GLU A 88 4.27 0.20 8.01
N VAL A 89 4.00 0.87 9.11
CA VAL A 89 3.95 2.33 9.17
C VAL A 89 5.37 2.83 9.29
N ILE A 90 5.87 3.57 8.30
CA ILE A 90 7.27 4.00 8.23
C ILE A 90 7.39 5.53 8.15
N ALA A 91 8.30 6.09 8.94
CA ALA A 91 8.55 7.53 9.02
C ALA A 91 10.04 7.84 9.15
N PRO A 92 10.47 9.09 8.88
CA PRO A 92 11.81 9.53 9.20
C PRO A 92 12.12 9.34 10.70
N ASP A 93 13.34 8.93 10.99
CA ASP A 93 13.85 8.90 12.37
C ASP A 93 14.63 10.17 12.66
N PRO A 94 14.11 11.08 13.52
CA PRO A 94 14.76 12.34 13.81
C PRO A 94 16.06 12.19 14.62
N LYS A 95 16.34 10.99 15.11
CA LYS A 95 17.55 10.70 15.92
C LYS A 95 18.72 10.20 15.07
N GLN A 96 18.52 9.94 13.78
CA GLN A 96 19.59 9.50 12.88
C GLN A 96 20.13 10.66 12.05
N ASP A 97 21.31 11.16 12.40
CA ASP A 97 21.99 12.25 11.68
C ASP A 97 22.73 11.75 10.43
N ARG A 98 23.13 10.48 10.43
CA ARG A 98 23.85 9.85 9.31
C ARG A 98 22.93 8.90 8.56
N ILE A 99 22.63 9.26 7.30
CA ILE A 99 21.78 8.50 6.42
C ILE A 99 22.61 8.08 5.20
N GLU A 100 22.64 6.78 4.92
CA GLU A 100 23.32 6.23 3.76
C GLU A 100 22.74 6.77 2.46
N GLN A 101 23.58 6.96 1.45
CA GLN A 101 23.21 7.62 0.21
C GLN A 101 21.96 6.98 -0.46
N PHE A 102 21.88 5.65 -0.47
CA PHE A 102 20.77 4.95 -1.08
C PHE A 102 19.42 5.18 -0.38
N ALA A 103 19.43 5.56 0.92
CA ALA A 103 18.22 5.80 1.71
C ALA A 103 17.74 7.26 1.69
N GLN A 104 18.57 8.20 1.24
CA GLN A 104 18.27 9.62 1.28
C GLN A 104 17.02 9.98 0.48
N LYS A 105 16.82 9.36 -0.70
CA LYS A 105 15.62 9.59 -1.53
C LYS A 105 14.34 9.20 -0.80
N GLN A 106 14.33 8.06 -0.11
CA GLN A 106 13.17 7.61 0.66
C GLN A 106 12.87 8.55 1.84
N VAL A 107 13.89 8.94 2.60
CA VAL A 107 13.71 9.88 3.71
C VAL A 107 13.20 11.24 3.22
N ALA A 108 13.72 11.76 2.10
CA ALA A 108 13.24 12.99 1.51
C ALA A 108 11.76 12.89 1.07
N LEU A 109 11.37 11.77 0.45
CA LEU A 109 9.98 11.48 0.10
C LEU A 109 9.09 11.50 1.35
N LEU A 110 9.45 10.76 2.40
CA LEU A 110 8.67 10.66 3.63
C LEU A 110 8.47 12.03 4.29
N LYS A 111 9.52 12.86 4.36
CA LYS A 111 9.44 14.23 4.92
C LYS A 111 8.45 15.13 4.19
N GLN A 112 8.21 14.91 2.91
CA GLN A 112 7.32 15.73 2.06
C GLN A 112 5.85 15.26 2.11
N LEU A 113 5.55 14.12 2.72
CA LEU A 113 4.19 13.62 2.77
C LEU A 113 3.31 14.50 3.66
N SER A 114 2.23 15.02 3.11
CA SER A 114 1.21 15.79 3.86
C SER A 114 0.22 14.88 4.59
N SER A 115 0.04 13.64 4.10
CA SER A 115 -0.83 12.61 4.68
C SER A 115 -0.20 11.23 4.50
N PRO A 116 -0.55 10.25 5.34
CA PRO A 116 -0.12 8.86 5.15
C PRO A 116 -0.60 8.30 3.80
N ARG A 117 0.28 7.59 3.09
CA ARG A 117 -0.05 6.90 1.83
C ARG A 117 0.82 5.68 1.62
N LEU A 118 0.37 4.74 0.80
CA LEU A 118 1.20 3.62 0.38
C LEU A 118 2.39 4.12 -0.47
N ILE A 119 3.58 3.63 -0.15
CA ILE A 119 4.83 4.00 -0.83
C ILE A 119 5.60 2.80 -1.37
N GLY A 120 5.11 1.59 -1.16
CA GLY A 120 5.73 0.35 -1.61
C GLY A 120 5.13 -0.86 -0.91
N TRP A 121 5.63 -2.02 -1.28
CA TRP A 121 5.25 -3.30 -0.70
C TRP A 121 6.33 -4.35 -0.89
N ALA A 122 6.27 -5.42 -0.12
CA ALA A 122 7.18 -6.55 -0.21
C ALA A 122 6.45 -7.82 -0.63
N ALA A 123 7.11 -8.63 -1.44
CA ALA A 123 6.69 -9.98 -1.78
C ALA A 123 7.70 -11.02 -1.26
N HIS A 124 7.22 -12.21 -0.87
CA HIS A 124 8.04 -13.31 -0.36
C HIS A 124 8.00 -14.53 -1.29
N PRO A 125 8.87 -14.61 -2.30
CA PRO A 125 8.88 -15.73 -3.25
C PRO A 125 9.44 -17.04 -2.65
N GLY A 126 9.81 -17.05 -1.37
CA GLY A 126 10.40 -18.18 -0.67
C GLY A 126 11.92 -18.14 -0.69
N ASP A 127 12.54 -18.62 -1.76
CA ASP A 127 13.99 -18.70 -1.93
C ASP A 127 14.47 -17.59 -2.87
N LEU A 128 15.13 -16.56 -2.34
CA LEU A 128 15.61 -15.42 -3.12
C LEU A 128 16.77 -15.77 -4.08
N GLU A 129 17.55 -16.80 -3.79
CA GLU A 129 18.62 -17.21 -4.70
C GLU A 129 18.04 -17.85 -5.98
N LYS A 130 17.04 -18.74 -5.83
CA LYS A 130 16.32 -19.30 -6.98
C LYS A 130 15.55 -18.21 -7.74
N PHE A 131 14.89 -17.31 -7.01
CA PHE A 131 14.16 -16.21 -7.63
C PHE A 131 15.09 -15.27 -8.39
N SER A 132 16.29 -14.98 -7.86
CA SER A 132 17.28 -14.16 -8.55
C SER A 132 17.80 -14.80 -9.85
N ALA A 133 17.89 -16.13 -9.90
CA ALA A 133 18.24 -16.84 -11.14
C ALA A 133 17.13 -16.66 -12.21
N HIS A 134 15.86 -16.81 -11.80
CA HIS A 134 14.71 -16.56 -12.68
C HIS A 134 14.70 -15.12 -13.23
N LEU A 135 14.98 -14.11 -12.39
CA LEU A 135 15.05 -12.71 -12.85
C LEU A 135 16.17 -12.48 -13.88
N ARG A 136 17.35 -13.12 -13.70
CA ARG A 136 18.44 -13.05 -14.69
C ARG A 136 18.05 -13.66 -16.03
N GLU A 137 17.39 -14.82 -15.99
CA GLU A 137 16.88 -15.49 -17.21
C GLU A 137 15.82 -14.64 -17.92
N ALA A 138 14.98 -13.95 -17.17
CA ALA A 138 13.96 -13.01 -17.69
C ALA A 138 14.56 -11.66 -18.14
N GLY A 139 15.86 -11.41 -17.96
CA GLY A 139 16.51 -10.15 -18.30
C GLY A 139 16.12 -8.98 -17.40
N ILE A 140 15.60 -9.25 -16.20
CA ILE A 140 15.16 -8.23 -15.24
C ILE A 140 16.35 -7.82 -14.36
N SER A 141 16.64 -6.53 -14.32
CA SER A 141 17.75 -5.98 -13.54
C SER A 141 17.36 -5.75 -12.08
N PHE A 142 18.21 -6.17 -11.16
CA PHE A 142 17.99 -6.08 -9.72
C PHE A 142 19.30 -5.91 -8.94
N ASP A 143 19.17 -5.54 -7.67
CA ASP A 143 20.22 -5.52 -6.65
C ASP A 143 19.91 -6.52 -5.54
N GLY A 144 20.90 -7.30 -5.12
CA GLY A 144 20.75 -8.30 -4.06
C GLY A 144 20.87 -9.74 -4.59
N PRO A 145 20.50 -10.74 -3.80
CA PRO A 145 20.04 -10.66 -2.41
C PRO A 145 21.08 -10.06 -1.45
N ARG A 146 20.63 -9.13 -0.57
CA ARG A 146 21.48 -8.50 0.44
C ARG A 146 20.95 -8.81 1.84
N PRO A 147 21.82 -9.16 2.81
CA PRO A 147 21.38 -9.38 4.17
C PRO A 147 20.94 -8.06 4.82
N GLY A 148 19.92 -8.17 5.66
CA GLY A 148 19.43 -7.11 6.52
C GLY A 148 19.18 -7.66 7.92
N SER A 149 19.28 -6.80 8.91
CA SER A 149 18.93 -7.13 10.28
C SER A 149 18.42 -5.90 11.03
N ARG A 150 17.63 -6.16 12.07
CA ARG A 150 17.14 -5.13 12.98
C ARG A 150 16.96 -5.72 14.37
N GLN A 151 17.44 -5.00 15.37
CA GLN A 151 17.12 -5.33 16.74
C GLN A 151 15.71 -4.83 17.08
N ARG A 152 14.92 -5.69 17.69
CA ARG A 152 13.59 -5.39 18.19
C ARG A 152 13.66 -4.71 19.54
N PRO A 153 12.58 -4.02 19.99
CA PRO A 153 12.54 -3.46 21.35
C PRO A 153 12.72 -4.49 22.47
N ASP A 154 12.35 -5.77 22.23
CA ASP A 154 12.54 -6.88 23.17
C ASP A 154 13.96 -7.49 23.14
N GLY A 155 14.88 -6.87 22.40
CA GLY A 155 16.28 -7.31 22.26
C GLY A 155 16.51 -8.44 21.25
N LYS A 156 15.47 -9.05 20.69
CA LYS A 156 15.62 -10.10 19.68
C LYS A 156 16.06 -9.53 18.35
N LEU A 157 16.90 -10.28 17.64
CA LEU A 157 17.38 -9.91 16.32
C LEU A 157 16.44 -10.48 15.25
N LEU A 158 15.91 -9.61 14.39
CA LEU A 158 15.31 -10.02 13.11
C LEU A 158 16.38 -10.01 12.03
N GLN A 159 16.37 -11.04 11.20
CA GLN A 159 17.29 -11.19 10.06
C GLN A 159 16.53 -11.59 8.82
N TRP A 160 16.89 -11.01 7.69
CA TRP A 160 16.27 -11.28 6.40
C TRP A 160 17.27 -11.04 5.27
N LYS A 161 16.92 -11.42 4.05
CA LYS A 161 17.56 -10.94 2.82
C LYS A 161 16.56 -10.12 2.03
N THR A 162 17.02 -9.13 1.27
CA THR A 162 16.20 -8.36 0.33
C THR A 162 16.79 -8.34 -1.06
N LEU A 163 15.93 -8.35 -2.06
CA LEU A 163 16.26 -8.12 -3.45
C LEU A 163 15.38 -6.98 -3.96
N ASN A 164 15.99 -5.99 -4.62
CA ASN A 164 15.31 -4.80 -5.11
C ASN A 164 15.42 -4.74 -6.63
N LEU A 165 14.31 -4.49 -7.31
CA LEU A 165 14.33 -4.21 -8.74
C LEU A 165 15.00 -2.86 -8.99
N LYS A 166 15.76 -2.73 -10.10
CA LYS A 166 16.36 -1.45 -10.47
C LYS A 166 15.33 -0.46 -11.00
N ASP A 167 14.27 -0.97 -11.59
CA ASP A 167 13.09 -0.23 -12.02
C ASP A 167 11.88 -0.82 -11.30
N ASP A 168 11.51 -0.22 -10.18
CA ASP A 168 10.35 -0.61 -9.36
C ASP A 168 9.06 0.10 -9.78
N LYS A 169 9.09 0.84 -10.91
CA LYS A 169 7.96 1.62 -11.41
C LYS A 169 7.41 2.59 -10.36
N ASP A 170 8.32 3.33 -9.70
CA ASP A 170 8.01 4.30 -8.63
C ASP A 170 7.26 3.68 -7.43
N GLY A 171 7.63 2.45 -7.08
CA GLY A 171 7.10 1.71 -5.94
C GLY A 171 5.85 0.90 -6.24
N LEU A 172 5.38 0.83 -7.49
CA LEU A 172 4.27 -0.04 -7.89
C LEU A 172 4.67 -1.52 -7.88
N LEU A 173 5.94 -1.84 -8.18
CA LEU A 173 6.49 -3.19 -8.07
C LEU A 173 7.13 -3.39 -6.70
N PRO A 174 7.16 -4.64 -6.18
CA PRO A 174 7.68 -4.91 -4.85
C PRO A 174 9.21 -4.92 -4.82
N PHE A 175 9.75 -4.76 -3.62
CA PHE A 175 10.97 -5.46 -3.30
C PHE A 175 10.65 -6.86 -2.78
N PHE A 176 11.63 -7.75 -2.85
CA PHE A 176 11.45 -9.14 -2.43
C PHE A 176 12.19 -9.39 -1.12
N ILE A 177 11.58 -10.18 -0.23
CA ILE A 177 12.11 -10.48 1.09
C ILE A 177 12.07 -11.97 1.39
N GLU A 178 13.14 -12.46 2.03
CA GLU A 178 13.25 -13.80 2.59
C GLU A 178 13.64 -13.68 4.06
N TRP A 179 12.76 -14.07 4.95
CA TRP A 179 13.02 -14.08 6.39
C TRP A 179 13.89 -15.27 6.76
N SER A 180 14.89 -15.04 7.61
CA SER A 180 15.67 -16.13 8.20
C SER A 180 14.76 -17.08 8.99
N ALA A 181 15.03 -18.37 8.93
CA ALA A 181 14.27 -19.39 9.68
C ALA A 181 14.32 -19.16 11.21
N SER A 182 15.36 -18.47 11.71
CA SER A 182 15.48 -18.10 13.12
C SER A 182 14.69 -16.85 13.50
N SER A 183 14.15 -16.10 12.53
CA SER A 183 13.42 -14.85 12.75
C SER A 183 11.93 -15.11 12.86
N LEU A 184 11.32 -14.68 13.96
CA LEU A 184 9.87 -14.64 14.06
C LEU A 184 9.34 -13.59 13.09
N HIS A 185 8.45 -14.01 12.18
CA HIS A 185 7.84 -13.09 11.22
C HIS A 185 7.07 -11.97 11.94
N PRO A 186 7.19 -10.69 11.52
CA PRO A 186 6.58 -9.56 12.22
C PRO A 186 5.06 -9.68 12.45
N SER A 187 4.33 -10.34 11.56
CA SER A 187 2.88 -10.53 11.74
C SER A 187 2.51 -11.44 12.93
N ALA A 188 3.46 -12.24 13.43
CA ALA A 188 3.15 -13.22 14.46
C ALA A 188 2.88 -12.58 15.83
N ASP A 189 3.55 -11.46 16.12
CA ASP A 189 3.49 -10.77 17.42
C ASP A 189 3.15 -9.27 17.32
N ALA A 190 3.04 -8.70 16.14
CA ALA A 190 2.41 -7.39 15.96
C ALA A 190 0.94 -7.42 16.42
N PRO A 191 0.38 -6.26 16.86
CA PRO A 191 -1.03 -6.17 17.25
C PRO A 191 -1.94 -6.78 16.19
N LYS A 192 -2.87 -7.63 16.64
CA LYS A 192 -3.82 -8.35 15.79
C LYS A 192 -5.19 -7.67 15.79
N GLY A 193 -6.06 -8.08 14.88
CA GLY A 193 -7.44 -7.58 14.77
C GLY A 193 -7.74 -6.91 13.45
N CYS A 194 -6.72 -6.72 12.60
CA CYS A 194 -6.90 -6.23 11.24
C CYS A 194 -6.64 -7.32 10.20
N LYS A 195 -7.24 -7.14 9.03
CA LYS A 195 -7.06 -8.00 7.87
C LYS A 195 -7.01 -7.15 6.61
N ILE A 196 -6.05 -7.40 5.74
CA ILE A 196 -6.06 -6.84 4.38
C ILE A 196 -7.05 -7.64 3.54
N THR A 197 -7.96 -6.96 2.88
CA THR A 197 -9.02 -7.58 2.06
C THR A 197 -8.86 -7.28 0.58
N ASN A 198 -8.10 -6.23 0.25
CA ASN A 198 -7.79 -5.88 -1.13
C ASN A 198 -6.40 -5.24 -1.19
N PHE A 199 -5.63 -5.55 -2.25
CA PHE A 199 -4.37 -4.89 -2.55
C PHE A 199 -4.06 -4.97 -4.03
N GLY A 200 -3.67 -3.86 -4.64
CA GLY A 200 -3.31 -3.81 -6.05
C GLY A 200 -2.68 -2.49 -6.46
N ALA A 201 -2.38 -2.37 -7.74
CA ALA A 201 -1.83 -1.17 -8.35
C ALA A 201 -2.80 -0.56 -9.36
N VAL A 202 -2.77 0.76 -9.47
CA VAL A 202 -3.45 1.50 -10.53
C VAL A 202 -2.43 2.33 -11.30
N THR A 203 -2.56 2.43 -12.63
CA THR A 203 -1.64 3.17 -13.48
C THR A 203 -2.24 3.40 -14.87
N PRO A 204 -1.87 4.49 -15.59
CA PRO A 204 -2.22 4.63 -17.00
C PRO A 204 -1.56 3.57 -17.90
N ASN A 205 -0.46 2.96 -17.43
CA ASN A 205 0.29 1.93 -18.16
C ASN A 205 -0.07 0.50 -17.69
N ALA A 206 -1.36 0.24 -17.39
CA ALA A 206 -1.81 -1.02 -16.80
C ALA A 206 -1.38 -2.26 -17.58
N ASN A 207 -1.46 -2.23 -18.92
CA ASN A 207 -1.06 -3.37 -19.76
C ASN A 207 0.44 -3.67 -19.68
N GLU A 208 1.30 -2.64 -19.59
CA GLU A 208 2.74 -2.82 -19.43
C GLU A 208 3.05 -3.37 -18.04
N LEU A 209 2.48 -2.77 -16.99
CA LEU A 209 2.69 -3.23 -15.62
C LEU A 209 2.23 -4.68 -15.43
N THR A 210 1.07 -5.07 -16.00
CA THR A 210 0.57 -6.45 -15.94
C THR A 210 1.55 -7.44 -16.58
N LYS A 211 2.19 -7.10 -17.70
CA LYS A 211 3.20 -7.96 -18.32
C LYS A 211 4.40 -8.17 -17.39
N ILE A 212 4.89 -7.10 -16.76
CA ILE A 212 6.01 -7.19 -15.82
C ILE A 212 5.62 -8.01 -14.60
N VAL A 213 4.44 -7.78 -14.01
CA VAL A 213 3.89 -8.54 -12.89
C VAL A 213 3.86 -10.04 -13.22
N THR A 214 3.43 -10.41 -14.43
CA THR A 214 3.41 -11.79 -14.91
C THR A 214 4.82 -12.36 -15.03
N GLN A 215 5.79 -11.60 -15.57
CA GLN A 215 7.20 -12.03 -15.67
C GLN A 215 7.83 -12.23 -14.28
N LEU A 216 7.39 -11.45 -13.28
CA LEU A 216 7.79 -11.60 -11.88
C LEU A 216 7.06 -12.74 -11.16
N GLN A 217 6.18 -13.49 -11.84
CA GLN A 217 5.35 -14.56 -11.28
C GLN A 217 4.50 -14.07 -10.09
N LEU A 218 4.02 -12.83 -10.18
CA LEU A 218 3.12 -12.22 -9.20
C LEU A 218 1.68 -12.21 -9.72
N ASP A 219 0.75 -12.21 -8.78
CA ASP A 219 -0.70 -12.13 -9.00
C ASP A 219 -1.27 -10.78 -8.56
N LEU A 220 -0.46 -9.70 -8.66
CA LEU A 220 -0.90 -8.34 -8.32
C LEU A 220 -1.98 -7.85 -9.29
N PRO A 221 -3.19 -7.52 -8.83
CA PRO A 221 -4.20 -6.85 -9.65
C PRO A 221 -3.72 -5.47 -10.10
N VAL A 222 -3.85 -5.20 -11.41
CA VAL A 222 -3.47 -3.92 -12.01
C VAL A 222 -4.65 -3.35 -12.78
N LEU A 223 -5.08 -2.12 -12.43
CA LEU A 223 -6.19 -1.43 -13.08
C LEU A 223 -5.73 -0.13 -13.74
N PHE A 224 -6.45 0.26 -14.78
CA PHE A 224 -6.22 1.56 -15.43
C PHE A 224 -6.74 2.70 -14.55
N ARG A 225 -5.90 3.71 -14.31
CA ARG A 225 -6.21 5.03 -13.74
C ARG A 225 -5.16 6.03 -14.23
N ASP A 226 -5.53 7.31 -14.31
CA ASP A 226 -4.62 8.36 -14.79
C ASP A 226 -3.44 8.61 -13.85
N ASN A 227 -3.65 8.46 -12.54
CA ASN A 227 -2.61 8.68 -11.53
C ASN A 227 -2.13 7.34 -10.98
N PRO A 228 -0.83 7.02 -11.11
CA PRO A 228 -0.26 5.80 -10.57
C PRO A 228 -0.32 5.78 -9.03
N ALA A 229 -0.80 4.67 -8.47
CA ALA A 229 -0.81 4.46 -7.02
C ALA A 229 -0.92 2.97 -6.68
N LEU A 230 -0.46 2.60 -5.49
CA LEU A 230 -0.88 1.40 -4.80
C LEU A 230 -2.20 1.67 -4.07
N GLN A 231 -3.04 0.68 -3.97
CA GLN A 231 -4.30 0.74 -3.23
C GLN A 231 -4.45 -0.47 -2.32
N ALA A 232 -4.91 -0.24 -1.10
CA ALA A 232 -5.20 -1.31 -0.15
C ALA A 232 -6.49 -1.01 0.62
N THR A 233 -7.19 -2.09 1.00
CA THR A 233 -8.29 -2.05 1.93
C THR A 233 -7.94 -2.91 3.14
N ILE A 234 -7.94 -2.31 4.32
CA ILE A 234 -7.64 -2.95 5.60
C ILE A 234 -8.86 -2.83 6.49
N VAL A 235 -9.43 -3.97 6.89
CA VAL A 235 -10.59 -4.04 7.77
C VAL A 235 -10.14 -4.31 9.19
N GLY A 236 -10.63 -3.53 10.14
CA GLY A 236 -10.41 -3.68 11.57
C GLY A 236 -11.71 -3.59 12.37
N PRO A 237 -11.66 -3.73 13.70
CA PRO A 237 -12.86 -3.78 14.55
C PRO A 237 -13.68 -2.50 14.54
N LYS A 238 -13.10 -1.34 14.24
CA LYS A 238 -13.80 -0.05 14.20
C LYS A 238 -14.36 0.28 12.81
N GLY A 239 -13.78 -0.28 11.77
CA GLY A 239 -14.15 0.02 10.39
C GLY A 239 -13.09 -0.38 9.38
N GLU A 240 -13.10 0.31 8.26
CA GLU A 240 -12.26 0.05 7.10
C GLU A 240 -11.34 1.24 6.82
N LEU A 241 -10.08 0.95 6.53
CA LEU A 241 -9.09 1.89 6.01
C LEU A 241 -8.85 1.59 4.54
N THR A 242 -9.29 2.46 3.65
CA THR A 242 -8.95 2.44 2.23
C THR A 242 -7.89 3.51 1.94
N ILE A 243 -6.77 3.12 1.39
CA ILE A 243 -5.58 3.94 1.08
C ILE A 243 -5.02 3.61 -0.28
#